data_29735f760c1c564f92aee241e1332b82
#
_entry.id   29735f760c1c564f92aee241e1332b82
#
_cell.length_a   1.000
_cell.length_b   1.000
_cell.length_c   1.000
_cell.angle_alpha   90.00
_cell.angle_beta   90.00
_cell.angle_gamma   90.00
#
_symmetry.space_group_name_H-M   'P 1'
#
loop_
_entity.id
_entity.type
_entity.pdbx_description
1 polymer ?
#
loop_
_entity_poly.entity_id
_entity_poly.type
_entity_poly.pdbx_seq_one_letter_code
_entity_poly.pdbx_strand_id
1 'polypeptide(L)'
;MLKFSVCIDALLTEYDYAYRVKRTKELGFSAAEFWFWKNKDTDLIAKASREYGVPIAGMCTDTKREKPETYHGPLYMEDSEEFCRIAKDSAELAKKMGVGTLIMQTGDERLDIPRDVQHANLVVNLRRAAKIY
;
A
#
# COMPACT_ATOMS: atom_id res chain seq x y z
N MET A 1 24.65 8.64 -5.91
CA MET A 1 23.63 9.17 -6.83
C MET A 1 22.25 8.86 -6.27
N LEU A 2 21.36 9.84 -6.20
CA LEU A 2 19.97 9.63 -5.74
C LEU A 2 19.22 8.77 -6.75
N LYS A 3 18.37 7.87 -6.24
CA LYS A 3 17.46 7.06 -7.04
C LYS A 3 16.04 7.52 -6.76
N PHE A 4 15.22 7.59 -7.80
CA PHE A 4 13.83 8.04 -7.71
C PHE A 4 12.90 6.92 -8.14
N SER A 5 11.80 6.76 -7.40
CA SER A 5 10.63 5.98 -7.81
C SER A 5 9.54 6.90 -8.34
N VAL A 6 8.65 6.38 -9.15
CA VAL A 6 7.45 7.08 -9.61
C VAL A 6 6.20 6.36 -9.10
N CYS A 7 5.28 7.13 -8.54
CA CYS A 7 3.97 6.61 -8.18
C CYS A 7 3.10 6.47 -9.44
N ILE A 8 2.94 5.23 -9.91
CA ILE A 8 2.19 4.92 -11.12
C ILE A 8 0.67 4.99 -10.95
N ASP A 9 0.17 5.23 -9.73
CA ASP A 9 -1.23 5.57 -9.48
C ASP A 9 -1.52 7.07 -9.68
N ALA A 10 -0.51 7.91 -9.51
CA ALA A 10 -0.63 9.36 -9.65
C ALA A 10 -0.17 9.89 -11.00
N LEU A 11 0.79 9.20 -11.64
CA LEU A 11 1.38 9.59 -12.90
C LEU A 11 1.20 8.51 -13.95
N LEU A 12 1.26 8.88 -15.23
CA LEU A 12 1.12 7.99 -16.38
C LEU A 12 -0.28 7.33 -16.45
N THR A 13 -1.28 8.00 -15.90
CA THR A 13 -2.63 7.45 -15.71
C THR A 13 -3.40 7.20 -17.01
N GLU A 14 -2.93 7.73 -18.12
CA GLU A 14 -3.44 7.49 -19.48
C GLU A 14 -3.12 6.10 -20.03
N TYR A 15 -2.24 5.34 -19.34
CA TYR A 15 -1.81 4.01 -19.75
C TYR A 15 -2.31 2.93 -18.79
N ASP A 16 -2.33 1.66 -19.23
CA ASP A 16 -2.49 0.51 -18.34
C ASP A 16 -1.27 0.33 -17.43
N TYR A 17 -1.40 -0.43 -16.34
CA TYR A 17 -0.35 -0.57 -15.33
C TYR A 17 0.94 -1.21 -15.86
N ALA A 18 0.86 -2.18 -16.76
CA ALA A 18 2.04 -2.81 -17.33
C ALA A 18 2.83 -1.81 -18.18
N TYR A 19 2.13 -0.98 -18.95
CA TYR A 19 2.76 0.05 -19.75
C TYR A 19 3.31 1.19 -18.89
N ARG A 20 2.66 1.56 -17.76
CA ARG A 20 3.22 2.53 -16.79
C ARG A 20 4.56 2.07 -16.25
N VAL A 21 4.70 0.77 -15.93
CA VAL A 21 5.98 0.19 -15.50
C VAL A 21 7.04 0.31 -16.62
N LYS A 22 6.69 0.00 -17.87
CA LYS A 22 7.58 0.19 -19.02
C LYS A 22 8.01 1.66 -19.16
N ARG A 23 7.05 2.59 -19.09
CA ARG A 23 7.33 4.04 -19.21
C ARG A 23 8.21 4.55 -18.07
N THR A 24 8.07 4.00 -16.86
CA THR A 24 8.97 4.29 -15.74
C THR A 24 10.42 4.07 -16.13
N LYS A 25 10.72 2.94 -16.81
CA LYS A 25 12.08 2.64 -17.32
C LYS A 25 12.53 3.63 -18.39
N GLU A 26 11.67 3.89 -19.36
CA GLU A 26 11.98 4.77 -20.50
C GLU A 26 12.26 6.22 -20.04
N LEU A 27 11.58 6.67 -18.98
CA LEU A 27 11.78 7.99 -18.38
C LEU A 27 13.00 8.07 -17.44
N GLY A 28 13.71 6.96 -17.22
CA GLY A 28 14.92 6.93 -16.40
C GLY A 28 14.70 6.82 -14.89
N PHE A 29 13.51 6.52 -14.43
CA PHE A 29 13.27 6.24 -13.01
C PHE A 29 13.85 4.89 -12.62
N SER A 30 14.27 4.78 -11.36
CA SER A 30 14.90 3.57 -10.82
C SER A 30 13.90 2.53 -10.34
N ALA A 31 12.69 2.92 -10.02
CA ALA A 31 11.64 2.06 -9.49
C ALA A 31 10.25 2.67 -9.74
N ALA A 32 9.22 1.85 -9.58
CA ALA A 32 7.83 2.28 -9.49
C ALA A 32 7.27 2.01 -8.11
N GLU A 33 6.20 2.70 -7.75
CA GLU A 33 5.38 2.40 -6.58
C GLU A 33 3.91 2.58 -6.92
N PHE A 34 3.01 1.93 -6.17
CA PHE A 34 1.58 2.10 -6.32
C PHE A 34 0.89 2.01 -4.95
N TRP A 35 -0.36 2.47 -4.87
CA TRP A 35 -1.08 2.52 -3.61
C TRP A 35 -1.82 1.21 -3.32
N PHE A 36 -3.11 1.17 -3.58
CA PHE A 36 -3.98 0.03 -3.27
C PHE A 36 -3.86 -1.06 -4.32
N TRP A 37 -4.03 -2.31 -3.92
CA TRP A 37 -3.77 -3.45 -4.79
C TRP A 37 -4.99 -4.30 -5.14
N LYS A 38 -6.05 -4.29 -4.32
CA LYS A 38 -7.24 -5.12 -4.54
C LYS A 38 -7.97 -4.86 -5.86
N ASN A 39 -7.85 -3.66 -6.40
CA ASN A 39 -8.47 -3.26 -7.66
C ASN A 39 -7.51 -3.31 -8.87
N LYS A 40 -6.37 -4.02 -8.73
CA LYS A 40 -5.34 -4.09 -9.77
C LYS A 40 -5.00 -5.53 -10.13
N ASP A 41 -4.60 -5.75 -11.36
CA ASP A 41 -3.93 -6.98 -11.77
C ASP A 41 -2.47 -6.95 -11.31
N THR A 42 -2.24 -7.39 -10.07
CA THR A 42 -0.90 -7.38 -9.45
C THR A 42 0.05 -8.39 -10.10
N ASP A 43 -0.46 -9.46 -10.70
CA ASP A 43 0.36 -10.43 -11.44
C ASP A 43 0.90 -9.81 -12.73
N LEU A 44 0.09 -9.01 -13.43
CA LEU A 44 0.50 -8.26 -14.61
C LEU A 44 1.57 -7.21 -14.24
N ILE A 45 1.38 -6.47 -13.16
CA ILE A 45 2.37 -5.50 -12.66
C ILE A 45 3.68 -6.21 -12.31
N ALA A 46 3.63 -7.32 -11.58
CA ALA A 46 4.82 -8.08 -11.20
C ALA A 46 5.55 -8.66 -12.43
N LYS A 47 4.81 -9.11 -13.45
CA LYS A 47 5.37 -9.55 -14.73
C LYS A 47 6.10 -8.40 -15.42
N ALA A 48 5.47 -7.25 -15.58
CA ALA A 48 6.06 -6.07 -16.21
C ALA A 48 7.30 -5.58 -15.44
N SER A 49 7.24 -5.57 -14.10
CA SER A 49 8.39 -5.24 -13.23
C SER A 49 9.62 -6.10 -13.56
N ARG A 50 9.43 -7.41 -13.68
CA ARG A 50 10.52 -8.33 -14.04
C ARG A 50 11.01 -8.14 -15.49
N GLU A 51 10.07 -8.00 -16.42
CA GLU A 51 10.36 -7.88 -17.86
C GLU A 51 11.19 -6.62 -18.16
N TYR A 52 10.81 -5.48 -17.59
CA TYR A 52 11.50 -4.21 -17.85
C TYR A 52 12.61 -3.89 -16.84
N GLY A 53 12.81 -4.72 -15.82
CA GLY A 53 13.82 -4.51 -14.78
C GLY A 53 13.53 -3.26 -13.93
N VAL A 54 12.26 -2.98 -13.66
CA VAL A 54 11.80 -1.86 -12.82
C VAL A 54 11.24 -2.44 -11.52
N PRO A 55 11.99 -2.43 -10.43
CA PRO A 55 11.47 -2.94 -9.15
C PRO A 55 10.30 -2.09 -8.65
N ILE A 56 9.37 -2.73 -7.96
CA ILE A 56 8.35 -2.03 -7.19
C ILE A 56 8.95 -1.67 -5.83
N ALA A 57 9.17 -0.38 -5.59
CA ALA A 57 9.81 0.12 -4.37
C ALA A 57 8.91 0.03 -3.14
N GLY A 58 7.60 0.21 -3.33
CA GLY A 58 6.64 0.17 -2.25
C GLY A 58 5.20 0.09 -2.74
N MET A 59 4.31 -0.31 -1.83
CA MET A 59 2.87 -0.29 -2.03
C MET A 59 2.18 -0.01 -0.70
N CYS A 60 0.92 0.46 -0.73
CA CYS A 60 0.15 0.64 0.49
C CYS A 60 -0.49 -0.68 0.96
N THR A 61 -0.68 -0.81 2.28
CA THR A 61 -1.66 -1.74 2.81
C THR A 61 -3.03 -1.35 2.24
N ASP A 62 -3.80 -2.33 1.71
CA ASP A 62 -5.04 -2.01 1.02
C ASP A 62 -6.19 -1.79 1.99
N THR A 63 -6.26 -0.58 2.50
CA THR A 63 -7.34 -0.07 3.35
C THR A 63 -8.45 0.59 2.54
N LYS A 64 -8.41 0.49 1.19
CA LYS A 64 -9.46 1.04 0.34
C LYS A 64 -10.76 0.28 0.58
N ARG A 65 -11.80 1.02 0.90
CA ARG A 65 -13.09 0.49 1.30
C ARG A 65 -14.04 0.41 0.13
N GLU A 66 -14.77 -0.70 0.04
CA GLU A 66 -15.98 -0.76 -0.77
C GLU A 66 -17.13 -0.02 -0.07
N LYS A 67 -17.11 0.02 1.28
CA LYS A 67 -18.10 0.70 2.14
C LYS A 67 -17.38 1.52 3.20
N PRO A 68 -17.26 2.84 3.03
CA PRO A 68 -16.52 3.71 3.94
C PRO A 68 -17.04 3.69 5.41
N GLU A 69 -18.30 3.35 5.61
CA GLU A 69 -18.95 3.29 6.91
C GLU A 69 -18.60 2.08 7.77
N THR A 70 -17.89 1.07 7.22
CA THR A 70 -17.65 -0.21 7.91
C THR A 70 -16.22 -0.41 8.39
N TYR A 71 -15.29 0.43 7.99
CA TYR A 71 -13.88 0.34 8.40
C TYR A 71 -13.24 1.72 8.41
N HIS A 72 -12.62 2.10 9.53
CA HIS A 72 -12.07 3.44 9.73
C HIS A 72 -10.53 3.44 9.87
N GLY A 73 -9.92 2.28 10.00
CA GLY A 73 -8.48 2.15 10.07
C GLY A 73 -7.93 1.88 11.47
N PRO A 74 -6.60 1.89 11.63
CA PRO A 74 -5.95 1.49 12.87
C PRO A 74 -6.08 2.50 14.03
N LEU A 75 -6.75 3.63 13.83
CA LEU A 75 -7.11 4.56 14.90
C LEU A 75 -8.23 4.00 15.81
N TYR A 76 -8.89 2.91 15.40
CA TYR A 76 -10.09 2.38 16.06
C TYR A 76 -9.86 0.95 16.49
N MET A 77 -10.17 0.64 17.77
CA MET A 77 -9.98 -0.71 18.30
C MET A 77 -10.97 -1.72 17.74
N GLU A 78 -12.16 -1.28 17.38
CA GLU A 78 -13.19 -2.10 16.73
C GLU A 78 -12.72 -2.63 15.37
N ASP A 79 -11.82 -1.91 14.68
CA ASP A 79 -11.28 -2.30 13.39
C ASP A 79 -9.96 -3.11 13.48
N SER A 80 -9.48 -3.37 14.70
CA SER A 80 -8.15 -3.94 14.93
C SER A 80 -7.94 -5.30 14.24
N GLU A 81 -8.94 -6.18 14.27
CA GLU A 81 -8.83 -7.50 13.64
C GLU A 81 -8.82 -7.38 12.11
N GLU A 82 -9.69 -6.53 11.56
CA GLU A 82 -9.72 -6.28 10.13
C GLU A 82 -8.43 -5.61 9.65
N PHE A 83 -7.90 -4.67 10.43
CA PHE A 83 -6.61 -4.04 10.14
C PHE A 83 -5.47 -5.08 10.09
N CYS A 84 -5.42 -6.01 11.07
CA CYS A 84 -4.41 -7.07 11.07
C CYS A 84 -4.57 -8.03 9.88
N ARG A 85 -5.80 -8.34 9.48
CA ARG A 85 -6.08 -9.15 8.30
C ARG A 85 -5.59 -8.47 7.03
N ILE A 86 -5.91 -7.18 6.84
CA ILE A 86 -5.43 -6.38 5.70
C ILE A 86 -3.91 -6.30 5.69
N ALA A 87 -3.28 -6.11 6.85
CA ALA A 87 -1.83 -6.08 6.98
C ALA A 87 -1.21 -7.41 6.52
N LYS A 88 -1.76 -8.53 6.95
CA LYS A 88 -1.30 -9.87 6.56
C LYS A 88 -1.43 -10.11 5.06
N ASP A 89 -2.61 -9.86 4.49
CA ASP A 89 -2.86 -10.05 3.05
C ASP A 89 -1.89 -9.19 2.21
N SER A 90 -1.65 -7.94 2.66
CA SER A 90 -0.72 -7.02 1.99
C SER A 90 0.73 -7.50 2.10
N ALA A 91 1.13 -8.06 3.24
CA ALA A 91 2.48 -8.62 3.44
C ALA A 91 2.71 -9.85 2.54
N GLU A 92 1.72 -10.74 2.45
CA GLU A 92 1.81 -11.93 1.59
C GLU A 92 1.94 -11.53 0.11
N LEU A 93 1.17 -10.54 -0.33
CA LEU A 93 1.29 -10.01 -1.69
C LEU A 93 2.64 -9.33 -1.92
N ALA A 94 3.09 -8.48 -1.00
CA ALA A 94 4.38 -7.80 -1.09
C ALA A 94 5.51 -8.81 -1.25
N LYS A 95 5.51 -9.88 -0.44
CA LYS A 95 6.47 -10.97 -0.54
C LYS A 95 6.41 -11.68 -1.90
N LYS A 96 5.21 -11.99 -2.40
CA LYS A 96 5.01 -12.59 -3.73
C LYS A 96 5.57 -11.72 -4.85
N MET A 97 5.40 -10.40 -4.75
CA MET A 97 5.86 -9.43 -5.75
C MET A 97 7.33 -9.00 -5.58
N GLY A 98 7.99 -9.35 -4.47
CA GLY A 98 9.34 -8.88 -4.15
C GLY A 98 9.40 -7.43 -3.69
N VAL A 99 8.31 -6.90 -3.13
CA VAL A 99 8.22 -5.53 -2.60
C VAL A 99 8.70 -5.51 -1.16
N GLY A 100 9.72 -4.69 -0.86
CA GLY A 100 10.33 -4.62 0.48
C GLY A 100 9.72 -3.58 1.41
N THR A 101 8.80 -2.73 0.93
CA THR A 101 8.24 -1.62 1.73
C THR A 101 6.73 -1.59 1.61
N LEU A 102 6.06 -1.58 2.77
CA LEU A 102 4.62 -1.34 2.87
C LEU A 102 4.35 -0.04 3.61
N ILE A 103 3.47 0.77 3.04
CA ILE A 103 3.01 2.04 3.63
C ILE A 103 1.68 1.76 4.32
N MET A 104 1.63 1.98 5.63
CA MET A 104 0.41 1.89 6.41
C MET A 104 -0.25 3.25 6.53
N GLN A 105 -1.52 3.31 6.16
CA GLN A 105 -2.33 4.51 6.33
C GLN A 105 -3.00 4.48 7.70
N THR A 106 -3.04 5.63 8.37
CA THR A 106 -3.62 5.76 9.71
C THR A 106 -5.15 5.77 9.71
N GLY A 107 -5.78 6.05 8.57
CA GLY A 107 -7.22 6.35 8.49
C GLY A 107 -7.52 7.80 8.84
N ASP A 108 -8.81 8.11 8.94
CA ASP A 108 -9.31 9.45 9.20
C ASP A 108 -9.65 9.63 10.69
N GLU A 109 -9.36 10.81 11.23
CA GLU A 109 -9.69 11.17 12.60
C GLU A 109 -11.21 11.29 12.77
N ARG A 110 -11.73 10.77 13.89
CA ARG A 110 -13.11 10.96 14.32
C ARG A 110 -13.20 12.02 15.43
N LEU A 111 -14.16 12.90 15.32
CA LEU A 111 -14.33 13.98 16.28
C LEU A 111 -15.05 13.57 17.57
N ASP A 112 -15.72 12.42 17.55
CA ASP A 112 -16.45 11.85 18.71
C ASP A 112 -15.56 11.02 19.65
N ILE A 113 -14.28 10.74 19.26
CA ILE A 113 -13.31 10.01 20.08
C ILE A 113 -12.15 10.93 20.41
N PRO A 114 -11.73 11.04 21.67
CA PRO A 114 -10.58 11.85 22.07
C PRO A 114 -9.30 11.46 21.28
N ARG A 115 -8.52 12.45 20.88
CA ARG A 115 -7.35 12.25 20.03
C ARG A 115 -6.26 11.38 20.68
N ASP A 116 -6.10 11.50 21.99
CA ASP A 116 -5.16 10.68 22.77
C ASP A 116 -5.56 9.20 22.79
N VAL A 117 -6.89 8.91 22.82
CA VAL A 117 -7.42 7.55 22.69
C VAL A 117 -7.15 7.00 21.29
N GLN A 118 -7.41 7.77 20.25
CA GLN A 118 -7.11 7.36 18.86
C GLN A 118 -5.62 7.10 18.68
N HIS A 119 -4.74 7.96 19.24
CA HIS A 119 -3.30 7.76 19.19
C HIS A 119 -2.88 6.48 19.93
N ALA A 120 -3.42 6.20 21.12
CA ALA A 120 -3.13 4.97 21.85
C ALA A 120 -3.55 3.73 21.06
N ASN A 121 -4.73 3.75 20.43
CA ASN A 121 -5.22 2.68 19.55
C ASN A 121 -4.28 2.45 18.35
N LEU A 122 -3.85 3.53 17.70
CA LEU A 122 -2.89 3.45 16.60
C LEU A 122 -1.60 2.75 17.02
N VAL A 123 -1.03 3.11 18.16
CA VAL A 123 0.20 2.48 18.69
C VAL A 123 -0.01 0.97 18.91
N VAL A 124 -1.14 0.57 19.50
CA VAL A 124 -1.47 -0.85 19.72
C VAL A 124 -1.58 -1.58 18.39
N ASN A 125 -2.33 -1.03 17.43
CA ASN A 125 -2.57 -1.67 16.14
C ASN A 125 -1.30 -1.75 15.30
N LEU A 126 -0.46 -0.71 15.27
CA LEU A 126 0.82 -0.76 14.58
C LEU A 126 1.78 -1.79 15.18
N ARG A 127 1.79 -1.93 16.52
CA ARG A 127 2.59 -2.99 17.18
C ARG A 127 2.10 -4.40 16.84
N ARG A 128 0.79 -4.58 16.64
CA ARG A 128 0.23 -5.87 16.17
C ARG A 128 0.65 -6.14 14.73
N ALA A 129 0.49 -5.16 13.86
CA ALA A 129 0.88 -5.26 12.46
C ALA A 129 2.39 -5.53 12.29
N ALA A 130 3.24 -4.86 13.06
CA ALA A 130 4.70 -5.04 13.02
C ALA A 130 5.18 -6.47 13.37
N LYS A 131 4.33 -7.30 13.94
CA LYS A 131 4.62 -8.73 14.18
C LYS A 131 4.26 -9.63 13.00
N ILE A 132 3.54 -9.08 12.02
CA ILE A 132 3.10 -9.79 10.82
C ILE A 132 4.15 -9.69 9.72
N TYR A 133 4.89 -8.61 9.69
CA TYR A 133 5.98 -8.33 8.74
C TYR A 133 7.32 -8.83 9.26
#